data_7a7eef95aecb4933e732232678603b52
#
_entry.id   7a7eef95aecb4933e732232678603b52
#
_cell.length_a   1.000
_cell.length_b   1.000
_cell.length_c   1.000
_cell.angle_alpha   90.00
_cell.angle_beta   90.00
_cell.angle_gamma   90.00
#
_symmetry.space_group_name_H-M   'P 1'
#
loop_
_entity.id
_entity.type
_entity.pdbx_description
1 polymer ?
#
loop_
_entity_poly.entity_id
_entity_poly.type
_entity_poly.pdbx_seq_one_letter_code
_entity_poly.pdbx_strand_id
1 'polypeptide(L)'
;LRPFRLIGPALAVVLAACNGPQAGGATEQPTAAADTAATQSSAPAATPPASPTQGTVPMGTIDSFIPAGSKALETIRGDLTGAGRSDALVVISPPATGAEKLGEGQPRTVLLLTQTADGALKKAAENSKIVPCARCGGLAGDPYAFSRIQPGQFTISISGGSRERWADDFTFKYSADKQSWLLDKVVRDLSDTETEQHNTLELTTKDFGTVAFAEFDPSTLKKAAALDDAAAEKAN
;
A
#
# COMPACT_ATOMS: atom_id res chain seq x y z
N LEU A 1 21.52 -36.12 37.92
CA LEU A 1 20.16 -36.69 37.84
C LEU A 1 19.21 -35.83 38.66
N ARG A 2 18.48 -34.94 37.98
CA ARG A 2 17.30 -34.27 38.53
C ARG A 2 16.20 -34.30 37.45
N PRO A 3 14.94 -34.67 37.76
CA PRO A 3 13.90 -34.82 36.78
C PRO A 3 13.21 -33.47 36.44
N PHE A 4 12.97 -33.28 35.16
CA PHE A 4 12.15 -32.21 34.60
C PHE A 4 10.67 -32.47 34.89
N ARG A 5 9.99 -31.48 35.49
CA ARG A 5 8.53 -31.46 35.65
C ARG A 5 7.92 -30.68 34.53
N LEU A 6 7.12 -31.33 33.71
CA LEU A 6 6.20 -30.76 32.73
C LEU A 6 4.95 -30.25 33.47
N ILE A 7 4.63 -28.98 33.30
CA ILE A 7 3.35 -28.39 33.68
C ILE A 7 2.74 -27.82 32.39
N GLY A 8 1.71 -28.49 31.88
CA GLY A 8 0.88 -27.98 30.78
C GLY A 8 -0.29 -27.17 31.35
N PRO A 9 -0.73 -26.09 30.67
CA PRO A 9 -1.97 -25.42 31.01
C PRO A 9 -3.14 -26.02 30.22
N ALA A 10 -4.22 -26.27 30.93
CA ALA A 10 -5.51 -26.72 30.43
C ALA A 10 -6.21 -25.60 29.67
N LEU A 11 -6.76 -25.97 28.50
CA LEU A 11 -7.62 -25.14 27.66
C LEU A 11 -9.07 -25.31 28.13
N ALA A 12 -9.67 -24.24 28.68
CA ALA A 12 -11.10 -24.20 28.99
C ALA A 12 -11.86 -23.58 27.82
N VAL A 13 -12.70 -24.37 27.16
CA VAL A 13 -13.67 -23.94 26.14
C VAL A 13 -14.97 -23.60 26.87
N VAL A 14 -15.42 -22.36 26.76
CA VAL A 14 -16.77 -21.95 27.18
C VAL A 14 -17.62 -21.72 25.95
N LEU A 15 -18.58 -22.60 25.72
CA LEU A 15 -19.71 -22.46 24.77
C LEU A 15 -20.84 -21.73 25.51
N ALA A 16 -21.25 -20.57 24.99
CA ALA A 16 -22.52 -19.96 25.38
C ALA A 16 -23.43 -19.88 24.17
N ALA A 17 -24.45 -20.73 24.16
CA ALA A 17 -25.61 -20.66 23.29
C ALA A 17 -26.65 -19.76 23.93
N CYS A 18 -27.23 -18.80 23.20
CA CYS A 18 -28.50 -18.19 23.55
C CYS A 18 -29.43 -18.17 22.35
N ASN A 19 -30.50 -18.88 22.55
CA ASN A 19 -31.71 -19.06 21.73
C ASN A 19 -32.57 -17.79 21.73
N GLY A 20 -33.26 -17.51 20.61
CA GLY A 20 -34.22 -16.46 20.43
C GLY A 20 -35.58 -16.69 21.07
N PRO A 21 -36.59 -15.88 20.86
CA PRO A 21 -37.75 -16.38 20.11
C PRO A 21 -38.35 -15.40 19.10
N GLN A 22 -39.10 -16.01 18.20
CA GLN A 22 -39.91 -15.50 17.14
C GLN A 22 -41.36 -15.23 17.64
N ALA A 23 -42.00 -14.13 17.17
CA ALA A 23 -43.46 -13.97 16.97
C ALA A 23 -43.69 -12.62 16.26
N GLY A 24 -44.41 -12.45 15.15
CA GLY A 24 -45.68 -12.99 14.72
C GLY A 24 -46.73 -11.87 14.70
N GLY A 25 -47.40 -11.64 13.55
CA GLY A 25 -48.61 -10.80 13.44
C GLY A 25 -48.40 -9.63 12.45
N ALA A 26 -48.79 -9.64 11.21
CA ALA A 26 -50.08 -9.72 10.50
C ALA A 26 -50.86 -8.38 10.47
N THR A 27 -51.03 -7.90 9.24
CA THR A 27 -52.21 -7.32 8.57
C THR A 27 -52.83 -6.03 9.13
N GLU A 28 -52.92 -5.01 8.32
CA GLU A 28 -54.17 -4.52 7.73
C GLU A 28 -53.95 -3.26 6.87
N GLN A 29 -54.51 -3.32 5.68
CA GLN A 29 -54.80 -2.19 4.80
C GLN A 29 -56.31 -1.91 4.91
N PRO A 30 -56.77 -0.66 4.87
CA PRO A 30 -57.84 -0.34 3.95
C PRO A 30 -57.72 0.99 3.18
N THR A 31 -57.94 0.87 1.89
CA THR A 31 -58.86 1.56 0.96
C THR A 31 -59.25 3.02 1.15
N ALA A 32 -58.95 3.82 0.14
CA ALA A 32 -59.73 4.67 -0.77
C ALA A 32 -60.81 5.64 -0.26
N ALA A 33 -60.77 6.86 -0.75
CA ALA A 33 -61.78 7.66 -1.47
C ALA A 33 -61.20 9.07 -1.72
N ALA A 34 -61.08 9.52 -2.92
CA ALA A 34 -61.98 10.18 -3.86
C ALA A 34 -62.06 11.70 -3.70
N ASP A 35 -61.67 12.34 -4.81
CA ASP A 35 -62.24 13.56 -5.41
C ASP A 35 -62.28 14.89 -4.65
N THR A 36 -61.59 15.88 -5.21
CA THR A 36 -62.25 17.10 -5.71
C THR A 36 -61.31 17.90 -6.60
N ALA A 37 -61.72 18.13 -7.82
CA ALA A 37 -61.12 19.02 -8.79
C ALA A 37 -61.26 20.49 -8.38
N ALA A 38 -60.21 21.27 -8.49
CA ALA A 38 -60.27 22.72 -8.55
C ALA A 38 -59.29 23.23 -9.63
N THR A 39 -59.88 23.67 -10.72
CA THR A 39 -59.28 24.41 -11.83
C THR A 39 -58.79 25.77 -11.35
N GLN A 40 -57.51 26.10 -11.52
CA GLN A 40 -57.06 27.50 -11.54
C GLN A 40 -55.87 27.71 -12.46
N SER A 41 -56.18 28.40 -13.49
CA SER A 41 -55.53 29.56 -14.15
C SER A 41 -54.01 29.63 -14.19
N SER A 42 -53.55 29.50 -15.44
CA SER A 42 -52.18 29.73 -15.91
C SER A 42 -51.72 31.18 -15.73
N ALA A 43 -50.61 31.40 -15.02
CA ALA A 43 -49.78 32.58 -15.17
C ALA A 43 -48.40 32.14 -15.67
N PRO A 44 -47.75 32.86 -16.59
CA PRO A 44 -46.45 32.46 -17.13
C PRO A 44 -45.35 32.59 -16.09
N ALA A 45 -44.80 31.46 -15.67
CA ALA A 45 -43.63 31.40 -14.79
C ALA A 45 -42.41 31.93 -15.51
N ALA A 46 -41.78 32.95 -14.95
CA ALA A 46 -40.49 33.46 -15.35
C ALA A 46 -39.46 32.34 -15.20
N THR A 47 -38.69 32.09 -16.24
CA THR A 47 -37.55 31.18 -16.28
C THR A 47 -36.50 31.61 -15.23
N PRO A 48 -36.12 30.79 -14.26
CA PRO A 48 -35.01 31.12 -13.40
C PRO A 48 -33.71 31.15 -14.22
N PRO A 49 -32.76 32.05 -13.91
CA PRO A 49 -31.47 32.05 -14.56
C PRO A 49 -30.79 30.72 -14.31
N ALA A 50 -30.28 30.11 -15.37
CA ALA A 50 -29.49 28.88 -15.28
C ALA A 50 -28.33 29.09 -14.30
N SER A 51 -28.33 28.36 -13.23
CA SER A 51 -27.16 28.23 -12.35
C SER A 51 -25.99 27.74 -13.16
N PRO A 52 -24.79 28.31 -13.00
CA PRO A 52 -23.62 27.80 -13.68
C PRO A 52 -23.46 26.34 -13.26
N THR A 53 -23.48 25.47 -14.24
CA THR A 53 -23.11 24.06 -14.09
C THR A 53 -21.68 24.06 -13.52
N GLN A 54 -21.55 23.90 -12.24
CA GLN A 54 -20.26 23.55 -11.63
C GLN A 54 -19.87 22.22 -12.27
N GLY A 55 -18.92 22.29 -13.20
CA GLY A 55 -18.31 21.11 -13.78
C GLY A 55 -17.84 20.24 -12.63
N THR A 56 -18.47 19.09 -12.45
CA THR A 56 -18.02 18.03 -11.57
C THR A 56 -16.65 17.64 -12.05
N VAL A 57 -15.60 18.13 -11.39
CA VAL A 57 -14.25 17.61 -11.59
C VAL A 57 -14.37 16.13 -11.27
N PRO A 58 -14.17 15.22 -12.22
CA PRO A 58 -14.28 13.80 -11.94
C PRO A 58 -13.32 13.52 -10.80
N MET A 59 -13.81 12.97 -9.70
CA MET A 59 -12.98 12.44 -8.64
C MET A 59 -11.98 11.50 -9.33
N GLY A 60 -10.69 11.89 -9.35
CA GLY A 60 -9.67 11.14 -10.05
C GLY A 60 -9.69 9.71 -9.53
N THR A 61 -10.14 8.78 -10.34
CA THR A 61 -9.97 7.36 -10.07
C THR A 61 -8.47 7.08 -10.14
N ILE A 62 -7.99 6.09 -9.42
CA ILE A 62 -6.56 5.71 -9.45
C ILE A 62 -6.09 5.53 -10.89
N ASP A 63 -6.94 4.99 -11.76
CA ASP A 63 -6.65 4.76 -13.18
C ASP A 63 -6.26 6.04 -13.94
N SER A 64 -6.77 7.21 -13.53
CA SER A 64 -6.42 8.48 -14.15
C SER A 64 -4.97 8.91 -13.93
N PHE A 65 -4.28 8.30 -12.95
CA PHE A 65 -2.87 8.54 -12.66
C PHE A 65 -1.95 7.50 -13.27
N ILE A 66 -2.48 6.45 -13.91
CA ILE A 66 -1.69 5.40 -14.54
C ILE A 66 -1.41 5.80 -16.00
N PRO A 67 -0.13 5.91 -16.40
CA PRO A 67 0.22 6.25 -17.78
C PRO A 67 -0.35 5.24 -18.78
N ALA A 68 -0.69 5.71 -19.97
CA ALA A 68 -1.19 4.86 -21.05
C ALA A 68 -0.23 3.69 -21.35
N GLY A 69 -0.77 2.48 -21.47
CA GLY A 69 -0.01 1.26 -21.70
C GLY A 69 0.64 0.66 -20.44
N SER A 70 0.69 1.40 -19.32
CA SER A 70 1.13 0.88 -18.01
C SER A 70 -0.02 0.20 -17.28
N LYS A 71 0.31 -0.56 -16.22
CA LYS A 71 -0.67 -1.26 -15.38
C LYS A 71 -0.34 -1.04 -13.92
N ALA A 72 -1.36 -0.90 -13.07
CA ALA A 72 -1.19 -1.06 -11.64
C ALA A 72 -0.82 -2.52 -11.36
N LEU A 73 0.36 -2.74 -10.78
CA LEU A 73 0.78 -4.04 -10.25
C LEU A 73 0.11 -4.29 -8.90
N GLU A 74 0.12 -3.26 -8.06
CA GLU A 74 -0.53 -3.26 -6.76
C GLU A 74 -1.12 -1.90 -6.45
N THR A 75 -2.22 -1.90 -5.71
CA THR A 75 -2.88 -0.72 -5.18
C THR A 75 -3.30 -0.98 -3.74
N ILE A 76 -2.75 -0.22 -2.81
CA ILE A 76 -3.06 -0.32 -1.39
C ILE A 76 -3.68 1.00 -0.93
N ARG A 77 -4.80 0.91 -0.22
CA ARG A 77 -5.45 2.03 0.44
C ARG A 77 -5.05 2.08 1.91
N GLY A 78 -4.81 3.29 2.43
CA GLY A 78 -4.48 3.49 3.83
C GLY A 78 -4.14 4.93 4.12
N ASP A 79 -3.83 5.23 5.38
CA ASP A 79 -3.52 6.57 5.85
C ASP A 79 -2.01 6.85 5.74
N LEU A 80 -1.57 7.36 4.59
CA LEU A 80 -0.17 7.67 4.33
C LEU A 80 0.37 8.85 5.13
N THR A 81 -0.50 9.73 5.59
CA THR A 81 -0.13 10.99 6.25
C THR A 81 -0.37 11.01 7.76
N GLY A 82 -1.08 10.04 8.30
CA GLY A 82 -1.51 10.02 9.69
C GLY A 82 -2.72 10.93 9.98
N ALA A 83 -3.40 11.40 8.93
CA ALA A 83 -4.53 12.31 9.03
C ALA A 83 -5.91 11.62 9.03
N GLY A 84 -5.95 10.28 9.08
CA GLY A 84 -7.17 9.48 9.05
C GLY A 84 -7.86 9.43 7.70
N ARG A 85 -7.12 9.64 6.59
CA ARG A 85 -7.66 9.66 5.22
C ARG A 85 -7.36 8.38 4.47
N SER A 86 -8.20 8.09 3.45
CA SER A 86 -8.01 6.93 2.58
C SER A 86 -7.12 7.30 1.38
N ASP A 87 -5.84 7.52 1.66
CA ASP A 87 -4.79 7.72 0.67
C ASP A 87 -4.54 6.42 -0.11
N ALA A 88 -3.66 6.45 -1.13
CA ALA A 88 -3.28 5.26 -1.86
C ALA A 88 -1.79 5.23 -2.21
N LEU A 89 -1.20 4.03 -2.13
CA LEU A 89 0.09 3.69 -2.71
C LEU A 89 -0.17 2.79 -3.92
N VAL A 90 0.37 3.15 -5.07
CA VAL A 90 0.20 2.40 -6.32
C VAL A 90 1.58 2.05 -6.87
N VAL A 91 1.81 0.76 -7.13
CA VAL A 91 3.00 0.31 -7.85
C VAL A 91 2.62 0.11 -9.31
N ILE A 92 3.25 0.87 -10.20
CA ILE A 92 2.92 0.91 -11.62
C ILE A 92 4.01 0.18 -12.41
N SER A 93 3.61 -0.86 -13.15
CA SER A 93 4.45 -1.52 -14.13
C SER A 93 4.36 -0.80 -15.47
N PRO A 94 5.51 -0.41 -16.06
CA PRO A 94 5.54 0.14 -17.42
C PRO A 94 5.12 -0.91 -18.45
N PRO A 95 4.84 -0.50 -19.70
CA PRO A 95 4.59 -1.43 -20.79
C PRO A 95 5.76 -2.38 -20.96
N ALA A 96 5.48 -3.69 -21.06
CA ALA A 96 6.46 -4.72 -21.34
C ALA A 96 6.35 -5.16 -22.81
N THR A 97 7.49 -5.39 -23.46
CA THR A 97 7.54 -5.90 -24.85
C THR A 97 7.33 -7.40 -24.89
N GLY A 98 7.54 -8.10 -23.77
CA GLY A 98 7.50 -9.55 -23.66
C GLY A 98 8.79 -10.24 -24.14
N ALA A 99 9.75 -9.47 -24.63
CA ALA A 99 11.04 -9.97 -25.12
C ALA A 99 12.21 -9.72 -24.15
N GLU A 100 11.94 -9.11 -23.00
CA GLU A 100 12.96 -8.77 -22.01
C GLU A 100 13.64 -10.03 -21.46
N LYS A 101 14.97 -10.02 -21.44
CA LYS A 101 15.79 -11.05 -20.81
C LYS A 101 15.89 -10.82 -19.30
N LEU A 102 16.49 -11.78 -18.61
CA LEU A 102 16.80 -11.63 -17.18
C LEU A 102 17.70 -10.41 -16.96
N GLY A 103 17.33 -9.56 -16.01
CA GLY A 103 18.01 -8.31 -15.71
C GLY A 103 17.63 -7.14 -16.62
N GLU A 104 16.79 -7.33 -17.62
CA GLU A 104 16.36 -6.30 -18.57
C GLU A 104 14.93 -5.80 -18.26
N GLY A 105 14.67 -4.55 -18.59
CA GLY A 105 13.37 -3.91 -18.48
C GLY A 105 13.44 -2.55 -17.78
N GLN A 106 12.31 -1.85 -17.79
CA GLN A 106 12.19 -0.57 -17.10
C GLN A 106 11.79 -0.78 -15.63
N PRO A 107 12.33 0.02 -14.70
CA PRO A 107 11.92 -0.02 -13.31
C PRO A 107 10.44 0.40 -13.19
N ARG A 108 9.82 0.03 -12.08
CA ARG A 108 8.45 0.40 -11.75
C ARG A 108 8.39 1.72 -11.03
N THR A 109 7.28 2.42 -11.21
CA THR A 109 7.02 3.65 -10.48
C THR A 109 6.14 3.36 -9.27
N VAL A 110 6.56 3.82 -8.10
CA VAL A 110 5.73 3.88 -6.90
C VAL A 110 5.13 5.27 -6.82
N LEU A 111 3.80 5.34 -6.83
CA LEU A 111 3.03 6.56 -6.80
C LEU A 111 2.28 6.68 -5.47
N LEU A 112 2.40 7.82 -4.81
CA LEU A 112 1.65 8.17 -3.61
C LEU A 112 0.55 9.16 -3.97
N LEU A 113 -0.68 8.81 -3.65
CA LEU A 113 -1.87 9.63 -3.85
C LEU A 113 -2.48 9.98 -2.50
N THR A 114 -2.68 11.25 -2.23
CA THR A 114 -3.35 11.70 -1.01
C THR A 114 -4.77 12.13 -1.31
N GLN A 115 -5.68 11.83 -0.39
CA GLN A 115 -7.07 12.24 -0.47
C GLN A 115 -7.22 13.69 0.02
N THR A 116 -7.85 14.51 -0.79
CA THR A 116 -8.22 15.89 -0.46
C THR A 116 -9.48 15.94 0.43
N ALA A 117 -9.84 17.10 0.96
CA ALA A 117 -10.99 17.23 1.85
C ALA A 117 -12.33 16.92 1.17
N ASP A 118 -12.42 17.09 -0.13
CA ASP A 118 -13.58 16.76 -0.98
C ASP A 118 -13.61 15.28 -1.42
N GLY A 119 -12.64 14.47 -0.96
CA GLY A 119 -12.54 13.06 -1.25
C GLY A 119 -11.81 12.70 -2.55
N ALA A 120 -11.39 13.69 -3.35
CA ALA A 120 -10.62 13.45 -4.56
C ALA A 120 -9.19 13.00 -4.23
N LEU A 121 -8.59 12.20 -5.13
CA LEU A 121 -7.17 11.87 -5.04
C LEU A 121 -6.33 12.88 -5.82
N LYS A 122 -5.16 13.20 -5.28
CA LYS A 122 -4.12 13.97 -5.96
C LYS A 122 -2.77 13.28 -5.83
N LYS A 123 -1.93 13.41 -6.85
CA LYS A 123 -0.54 12.95 -6.78
C LYS A 123 0.21 13.78 -5.75
N ALA A 124 0.80 13.09 -4.77
CA ALA A 124 1.60 13.71 -3.72
C ALA A 124 3.11 13.49 -3.93
N ALA A 125 3.51 12.29 -4.36
CA ALA A 125 4.89 11.97 -4.67
C ALA A 125 4.98 10.77 -5.60
N GLU A 126 6.14 10.59 -6.24
CA GLU A 126 6.46 9.39 -7.02
C GLU A 126 7.95 9.06 -6.92
N ASN A 127 8.29 7.78 -7.10
CA ASN A 127 9.66 7.30 -7.19
C ASN A 127 9.73 6.11 -8.15
N SER A 128 10.67 6.13 -9.09
CA SER A 128 10.89 5.07 -10.09
C SER A 128 12.22 4.33 -9.92
N LYS A 129 12.86 4.46 -8.75
CA LYS A 129 14.16 3.83 -8.48
C LYS A 129 14.08 2.71 -7.45
N ILE A 130 13.01 2.68 -6.62
CA ILE A 130 12.89 1.73 -5.51
C ILE A 130 12.59 0.32 -6.00
N VAL A 131 11.65 0.18 -6.93
CA VAL A 131 11.20 -1.13 -7.41
C VAL A 131 11.80 -1.42 -8.77
N PRO A 132 12.70 -2.42 -8.87
CA PRO A 132 13.34 -2.77 -10.13
C PRO A 132 12.35 -3.33 -11.16
N CYS A 133 12.84 -3.64 -12.35
CA CYS A 133 12.07 -4.23 -13.43
C CYS A 133 11.54 -5.62 -13.07
N ALA A 134 10.49 -6.07 -13.78
CA ALA A 134 9.84 -7.38 -13.55
C ALA A 134 10.78 -8.58 -13.69
N ARG A 135 11.87 -8.45 -14.43
CA ARG A 135 12.86 -9.51 -14.65
C ARG A 135 14.20 -9.25 -13.96
N CYS A 136 14.23 -8.28 -13.01
CA CYS A 136 15.43 -7.85 -12.31
C CYS A 136 15.68 -8.58 -10.98
N GLY A 137 14.84 -9.53 -10.57
CA GLY A 137 14.99 -10.31 -9.33
C GLY A 137 15.86 -11.56 -9.48
N GLY A 138 16.60 -11.71 -10.58
CA GLY A 138 17.39 -12.92 -10.83
C GLY A 138 16.53 -14.14 -11.11
N LEU A 139 17.01 -15.34 -10.73
CA LEU A 139 16.23 -16.59 -10.88
C LEU A 139 14.98 -16.64 -9.99
N ALA A 140 14.91 -15.82 -8.95
CA ALA A 140 13.71 -15.66 -8.13
C ALA A 140 12.54 -15.01 -8.89
N GLY A 141 12.80 -14.37 -10.04
CA GLY A 141 11.80 -13.78 -10.90
C GLY A 141 11.55 -12.31 -10.62
N ASP A 142 10.29 -11.95 -10.36
CA ASP A 142 9.90 -10.57 -10.08
C ASP A 142 10.39 -10.12 -8.70
N PRO A 143 11.16 -9.01 -8.60
CA PRO A 143 11.70 -8.57 -7.31
C PRO A 143 10.66 -7.88 -6.41
N TYR A 144 9.53 -7.44 -6.91
CA TYR A 144 8.52 -6.82 -6.06
C TYR A 144 7.84 -7.87 -5.17
N ALA A 145 8.00 -7.73 -3.86
CA ALA A 145 7.40 -8.64 -2.89
C ALA A 145 6.03 -8.14 -2.41
N PHE A 146 6.01 -6.98 -1.77
CA PHE A 146 4.77 -6.35 -1.28
C PHE A 146 5.01 -4.89 -0.86
N SER A 147 3.91 -4.16 -0.64
CA SER A 147 3.92 -2.92 0.14
C SER A 147 2.88 -2.99 1.25
N ARG A 148 3.04 -2.16 2.28
CA ARG A 148 2.08 -2.02 3.37
C ARG A 148 2.01 -0.59 3.84
N ILE A 149 0.82 -0.16 4.27
CA ILE A 149 0.58 1.16 4.86
C ILE A 149 0.19 0.98 6.33
N GLN A 150 0.74 1.82 7.19
CA GLN A 150 0.32 2.05 8.56
C GLN A 150 0.08 3.56 8.72
N PRO A 151 -0.69 4.03 9.72
CA PRO A 151 -0.92 5.46 9.89
C PRO A 151 0.37 6.29 9.90
N GLY A 152 0.51 7.20 8.93
CA GLY A 152 1.68 8.07 8.80
C GLY A 152 2.95 7.41 8.25
N GLN A 153 2.91 6.13 7.82
CA GLN A 153 4.08 5.46 7.27
C GLN A 153 3.72 4.38 6.25
N PHE A 154 4.67 4.02 5.41
CA PHE A 154 4.56 2.84 4.56
C PHE A 154 5.91 2.14 4.41
N THR A 155 5.87 0.87 4.06
CA THR A 155 7.03 0.04 3.74
C THR A 155 6.87 -0.55 2.35
N ILE A 156 7.96 -0.58 1.58
CA ILE A 156 8.07 -1.28 0.30
C ILE A 156 9.11 -2.37 0.48
N SER A 157 8.77 -3.62 0.13
CA SER A 157 9.64 -4.78 0.19
C SER A 157 9.95 -5.29 -1.21
N ILE A 158 11.23 -5.51 -1.47
CA ILE A 158 11.73 -6.13 -2.70
C ILE A 158 12.68 -7.27 -2.36
N SER A 159 12.74 -8.30 -3.21
CA SER A 159 13.61 -9.44 -2.98
C SER A 159 14.03 -10.10 -4.30
N GLY A 160 15.07 -10.91 -4.25
CA GLY A 160 15.55 -11.58 -5.45
C GLY A 160 16.70 -12.54 -5.17
N GLY A 161 17.44 -12.84 -6.23
CA GLY A 161 18.62 -13.69 -6.16
C GLY A 161 18.42 -15.08 -6.81
N SER A 162 19.33 -15.97 -6.49
CA SER A 162 19.31 -17.37 -6.93
C SER A 162 19.61 -18.28 -5.74
N ARG A 163 20.81 -18.82 -5.62
CA ARG A 163 21.34 -19.45 -4.41
C ARG A 163 21.47 -18.43 -3.28
N GLU A 164 22.19 -17.34 -3.53
CA GLU A 164 22.18 -16.18 -2.64
C GLU A 164 20.88 -15.39 -2.85
N ARG A 165 20.13 -15.25 -1.78
CA ARG A 165 18.86 -14.50 -1.73
C ARG A 165 19.08 -13.18 -1.01
N TRP A 166 18.51 -12.13 -1.56
CA TRP A 166 18.49 -10.82 -0.93
C TRP A 166 17.05 -10.33 -0.75
N ALA A 167 16.82 -9.53 0.27
CA ALA A 167 15.59 -8.81 0.50
C ALA A 167 15.91 -7.44 1.09
N ASP A 168 15.20 -6.43 0.61
CA ASP A 168 15.31 -5.06 1.12
C ASP A 168 13.92 -4.54 1.52
N ASP A 169 13.78 -4.05 2.74
CA ASP A 169 12.61 -3.35 3.25
C ASP A 169 12.93 -1.87 3.41
N PHE A 170 12.19 -1.01 2.73
CA PHE A 170 12.31 0.45 2.82
C PHE A 170 11.10 1.03 3.53
N THR A 171 11.29 1.59 4.72
CA THR A 171 10.23 2.22 5.51
C THR A 171 10.34 3.74 5.45
N PHE A 172 9.24 4.39 5.10
CA PHE A 172 9.12 5.85 5.02
C PHE A 172 8.07 6.36 6.00
N LYS A 173 8.37 7.46 6.68
CA LYS A 173 7.44 8.16 7.58
C LYS A 173 7.11 9.54 7.05
N TYR A 174 5.85 9.93 7.20
CA TYR A 174 5.40 11.27 6.83
C TYR A 174 5.92 12.32 7.83
N SER A 175 6.52 13.37 7.29
CA SER A 175 6.91 14.57 8.04
C SER A 175 5.94 15.71 7.70
N ALA A 176 5.14 16.12 8.67
CA ALA A 176 4.19 17.21 8.49
C ALA A 176 4.91 18.55 8.20
N ASP A 177 6.06 18.80 8.84
CA ASP A 177 6.86 20.02 8.65
C ASP A 177 7.42 20.11 7.22
N LYS A 178 7.80 18.98 6.63
CA LYS A 178 8.34 18.92 5.27
C LYS A 178 7.29 18.59 4.21
N GLN A 179 6.08 18.25 4.64
CA GLN A 179 4.99 17.78 3.77
C GLN A 179 5.45 16.67 2.80
N SER A 180 6.29 15.76 3.30
CA SER A 180 6.95 14.72 2.51
C SER A 180 7.17 13.46 3.35
N TRP A 181 7.30 12.32 2.69
CA TRP A 181 7.72 11.08 3.33
C TRP A 181 9.24 11.00 3.31
N LEU A 182 9.82 10.78 4.48
CA LEU A 182 11.25 10.66 4.69
C LEU A 182 11.60 9.20 4.96
N LEU A 183 12.73 8.75 4.44
CA LEU A 183 13.28 7.44 4.75
C LEU A 183 13.54 7.36 6.27
N ASP A 184 12.95 6.37 6.92
CA ASP A 184 13.07 6.15 8.36
C ASP A 184 14.02 4.99 8.69
N LYS A 185 13.83 3.89 7.97
CA LYS A 185 14.60 2.67 8.16
C LYS A 185 14.75 1.88 6.87
N VAL A 186 15.89 1.21 6.75
CA VAL A 186 16.14 0.19 5.72
C VAL A 186 16.62 -1.08 6.41
N VAL A 187 16.04 -2.22 6.05
CA VAL A 187 16.53 -3.53 6.44
C VAL A 187 16.97 -4.24 5.16
N ARG A 188 18.21 -4.73 5.15
CA ARG A 188 18.78 -5.51 4.06
C ARG A 188 19.16 -6.89 4.55
N ASP A 189 18.58 -7.89 3.95
CA ASP A 189 18.85 -9.28 4.27
C ASP A 189 19.57 -9.96 3.12
N LEU A 190 20.58 -10.75 3.47
CA LEU A 190 21.29 -11.62 2.54
C LEU A 190 21.34 -13.02 3.15
N SER A 191 20.98 -14.04 2.39
CA SER A 191 20.99 -15.43 2.83
C SER A 191 21.45 -16.36 1.73
N ASP A 192 22.15 -17.44 2.09
CA ASP A 192 22.54 -18.54 1.19
C ASP A 192 21.65 -19.75 1.48
N THR A 193 20.97 -20.22 0.44
CA THR A 193 20.00 -21.34 0.55
C THR A 193 20.64 -22.72 0.72
N GLU A 194 21.96 -22.86 0.48
CA GLU A 194 22.69 -24.11 0.63
C GLU A 194 23.43 -24.20 1.97
N THR A 195 24.03 -23.06 2.41
CA THR A 195 24.81 -23.03 3.64
C THR A 195 24.02 -22.53 4.85
N GLU A 196 22.79 -22.03 4.65
CA GLU A 196 21.92 -21.40 5.66
C GLU A 196 22.57 -20.18 6.34
N GLN A 197 23.65 -19.64 5.77
CA GLN A 197 24.26 -18.40 6.22
C GLN A 197 23.27 -17.23 6.02
N HIS A 198 23.28 -16.31 6.97
CA HIS A 198 22.39 -15.17 6.97
C HIS A 198 23.09 -13.94 7.51
N ASN A 199 22.86 -12.80 6.87
CA ASN A 199 23.37 -11.52 7.30
C ASN A 199 22.31 -10.44 7.11
N THR A 200 22.01 -9.70 8.18
CA THR A 200 21.06 -8.59 8.19
C THR A 200 21.78 -7.29 8.48
N LEU A 201 21.55 -6.29 7.68
CA LEU A 201 22.00 -4.91 7.87
C LEU A 201 20.80 -3.99 8.08
N GLU A 202 20.71 -3.38 9.26
CA GLU A 202 19.72 -2.33 9.51
C GLU A 202 20.42 -0.96 9.39
N LEU A 203 19.84 -0.06 8.56
CA LEU A 203 20.27 1.31 8.39
C LEU A 203 19.17 2.26 8.88
N THR A 204 19.58 3.32 9.53
CA THR A 204 18.71 4.36 10.11
C THR A 204 19.10 5.74 9.61
N THR A 205 18.39 6.76 10.03
CA THR A 205 18.72 8.15 9.71
C THR A 205 20.15 8.57 10.13
N LYS A 206 20.81 7.84 11.03
CA LYS A 206 22.21 8.05 11.38
C LYS A 206 23.16 7.67 10.26
N ASP A 207 22.76 6.71 9.43
CA ASP A 207 23.58 6.15 8.35
C ASP A 207 23.39 6.88 7.03
N PHE A 208 22.16 7.36 6.75
CA PHE A 208 21.82 7.97 5.45
C PHE A 208 21.32 9.42 5.57
N GLY A 209 21.18 9.97 6.78
CA GLY A 209 20.70 11.33 7.00
C GLY A 209 19.22 11.51 6.67
N THR A 210 18.86 12.66 6.10
CA THR A 210 17.48 12.97 5.69
C THR A 210 17.33 12.76 4.19
N VAL A 211 16.55 11.76 3.79
CA VAL A 211 16.29 11.44 2.38
C VAL A 211 14.78 11.43 2.14
N ALA A 212 14.31 12.22 1.17
CA ALA A 212 12.91 12.23 0.78
C ALA A 212 12.58 11.03 -0.13
N PHE A 213 11.37 10.49 -0.01
CA PHE A 213 10.89 9.39 -0.84
C PHE A 213 11.09 9.61 -2.34
N ALA A 214 10.74 10.81 -2.82
CA ALA A 214 10.84 11.14 -4.26
C ALA A 214 12.30 11.12 -4.79
N GLU A 215 13.28 11.33 -3.91
CA GLU A 215 14.70 11.40 -4.27
C GLU A 215 15.45 10.11 -3.95
N PHE A 216 14.83 9.24 -3.15
CA PHE A 216 15.48 8.04 -2.66
C PHE A 216 15.90 7.09 -3.79
N ASP A 217 17.15 6.64 -3.70
CA ASP A 217 17.76 5.68 -4.60
C ASP A 217 18.44 4.59 -3.77
N PRO A 218 17.93 3.35 -3.76
CA PRO A 218 18.50 2.26 -2.98
C PRO A 218 19.96 1.93 -3.32
N SER A 219 20.40 2.26 -4.53
CA SER A 219 21.78 2.00 -4.98
C SER A 219 22.83 2.85 -4.28
N THR A 220 22.42 3.97 -3.67
CA THR A 220 23.31 4.88 -2.93
C THR A 220 23.60 4.42 -1.51
N LEU A 221 22.85 3.45 -1.00
CA LEU A 221 23.01 2.96 0.35
C LEU A 221 24.09 1.89 0.47
N LYS A 222 24.64 1.77 1.68
CA LYS A 222 25.56 0.67 2.04
C LYS A 222 24.85 -0.68 1.78
N LYS A 223 25.57 -1.60 1.14
CA LYS A 223 25.12 -2.99 0.95
C LYS A 223 25.35 -3.80 2.22
N ALA A 224 24.59 -4.86 2.43
CA ALA A 224 24.94 -5.89 3.40
C ALA A 224 26.32 -6.46 3.05
N ALA A 225 27.11 -6.81 4.08
CA ALA A 225 28.38 -7.48 3.84
C ALA A 225 28.14 -8.85 3.19
N ALA A 226 29.10 -9.31 2.39
CA ALA A 226 29.04 -10.66 1.84
C ALA A 226 28.96 -11.71 2.95
N LEU A 227 28.36 -12.86 2.67
CA LEU A 227 28.12 -13.89 3.70
C LEU A 227 29.43 -14.44 4.28
N ASP A 228 30.45 -14.60 3.45
CA ASP A 228 31.80 -15.06 3.89
C ASP A 228 32.49 -14.04 4.81
N ASP A 229 32.33 -12.73 4.52
CA ASP A 229 32.88 -11.64 5.32
C ASP A 229 32.19 -11.54 6.68
N ALA A 230 30.89 -11.77 6.74
CA ALA A 230 30.09 -11.75 7.96
C ALA A 230 30.45 -12.90 8.91
N ALA A 231 30.90 -14.05 8.39
CA ALA A 231 31.39 -15.17 9.18
C ALA A 231 32.77 -14.85 9.83
N ALA A 232 33.64 -14.14 9.12
CA ALA A 232 34.95 -13.73 9.63
C ALA A 232 34.84 -12.64 10.72
N GLU A 233 33.89 -11.72 10.62
CA GLU A 233 33.67 -10.66 11.62
C GLU A 233 33.11 -11.21 12.95
N LYS A 234 32.28 -12.27 12.90
CA LYS A 234 31.75 -12.93 14.11
C LYS A 234 32.76 -13.83 14.82
N ALA A 235 33.86 -14.20 14.16
CA ALA A 235 34.92 -15.05 14.70
C ALA A 235 36.04 -14.26 15.42
N ASN A 236 36.07 -12.93 15.32
CA ASN A 236 36.97 -12.00 16.01
C ASN A 236 36.25 -11.29 17.16
#